data_aad860390c0e8c283039075df3dba8dc
#
_entry.id   aad860390c0e8c283039075df3dba8dc
#
_cell.length_a   1.000
_cell.length_b   1.000
_cell.length_c   1.000
_cell.angle_alpha   90.00
_cell.angle_beta   90.00
_cell.angle_gamma   90.00
#
_symmetry.space_group_name_H-M   'P 1'
#
loop_
_entity.id
_entity.type
_entity.pdbx_description
1 polymer ?
#
loop_
_entity_poly.entity_id
_entity_poly.type
_entity_poly.pdbx_seq_one_letter_code
_entity_poly.pdbx_strand_id
1 'polypeptide(L)'
;MANEQTVKQFQYEIQAYQEDCVNNIIGIFKNLLANEDFINVLNAHQKSHKYNFPIQDTKNIDIMMETGTGKTFTFIKIIFELNRNFGYKKFIILIPTVPIREGTKTNLEDTKDYFKSLYANEKEKEIETFVYEGGNISAVRQFIGTSHLSVLVMTPSSFSHKDNILNRPLEKDINTPELFVNNQEPPKSYLECLKRLNPIVIMDEPHRFEGNAFKTYFEGFENYFLRFGATFPKKKDSLPLSNVAYVLDSISSFRQSLVKKIVVYTQDVVENTDTLIGIEKVGTVNKAFVSTLTNGIIARRELGVGAVFNGKSIKKINKDTIVLADDTIEKVDYSLSDESLRAMIKETIKIHFEKEKGLFEQGIKALTLFFM
;
A
#
# COMPACT_ATOMS: atom_id res chain seq x y z
N MET A 1 0.25 30.55 36.57
CA MET A 1 0.96 29.30 36.41
C MET A 1 0.80 28.90 34.93
N ALA A 2 1.83 29.14 34.15
CA ALA A 2 1.82 28.82 32.74
C ALA A 2 1.98 27.32 32.57
N ASN A 3 1.04 26.69 31.86
CA ASN A 3 1.16 25.31 31.43
C ASN A 3 2.35 25.21 30.45
N GLU A 4 3.50 24.74 30.92
CA GLU A 4 4.51 24.19 30.04
C GLU A 4 3.96 22.92 29.42
N GLN A 5 3.39 23.06 28.24
CA GLN A 5 3.18 21.93 27.35
C GLN A 5 4.57 21.42 26.99
N THR A 6 4.99 20.34 27.63
CA THR A 6 6.17 19.58 27.24
C THR A 6 5.92 19.08 25.82
N VAL A 7 6.46 19.76 24.82
CA VAL A 7 6.49 19.31 23.45
C VAL A 7 7.25 17.99 23.45
N LYS A 8 6.56 16.88 23.25
CA LYS A 8 7.19 15.57 23.05
C LYS A 8 8.02 15.66 21.80
N GLN A 9 9.31 15.88 21.95
CA GLN A 9 10.25 15.86 20.86
C GLN A 9 10.42 14.38 20.46
N PHE A 10 9.87 13.99 19.31
CA PHE A 10 10.08 12.67 18.76
C PHE A 10 11.56 12.50 18.42
N GLN A 11 12.19 11.46 18.96
CA GLN A 11 13.53 11.10 18.58
C GLN A 11 13.43 10.07 17.44
N TYR A 12 13.94 10.44 16.28
CA TYR A 12 14.01 9.54 15.12
C TYR A 12 15.41 8.93 15.04
N GLU A 13 15.45 7.62 15.03
CA GLU A 13 16.67 6.88 14.79
C GLU A 13 16.87 6.67 13.29
N ILE A 14 18.09 6.93 12.82
CA ILE A 14 18.44 6.68 11.42
C ILE A 14 18.56 5.16 11.21
N GLN A 15 17.72 4.63 10.36
CA GLN A 15 17.71 3.21 10.03
C GLN A 15 18.48 2.96 8.74
N ALA A 16 19.50 2.08 8.79
CA ALA A 16 20.36 1.79 7.65
C ALA A 16 19.60 1.37 6.40
N TYR A 17 18.57 0.52 6.55
CA TYR A 17 17.74 0.07 5.43
C TYR A 17 16.93 1.19 4.76
N GLN A 18 16.56 2.24 5.51
CA GLN A 18 15.90 3.43 4.94
C GLN A 18 16.90 4.28 4.16
N GLU A 19 18.11 4.46 4.69
CA GLU A 19 19.20 5.14 3.99
C GLU A 19 19.56 4.41 2.69
N ASP A 20 19.67 3.09 2.72
CA ASP A 20 19.93 2.28 1.52
C ASP A 20 18.85 2.47 0.47
N CYS A 21 17.57 2.49 0.88
CA CYS A 21 16.45 2.78 -0.02
C CYS A 21 16.59 4.16 -0.67
N VAL A 22 16.85 5.19 0.13
CA VAL A 22 17.04 6.57 -0.35
C VAL A 22 18.22 6.63 -1.33
N ASN A 23 19.37 6.06 -0.98
CA ASN A 23 20.57 6.06 -1.81
C ASN A 23 20.35 5.36 -3.15
N ASN A 24 19.58 4.26 -3.17
CA ASN A 24 19.24 3.56 -4.40
C ASN A 24 18.42 4.45 -5.34
N ILE A 25 17.41 5.14 -4.81
CA ILE A 25 16.60 6.06 -5.60
C ILE A 25 17.44 7.23 -6.12
N ILE A 26 18.24 7.85 -5.28
CA ILE A 26 19.11 8.96 -5.69
C ILE A 26 20.13 8.51 -6.74
N GLY A 27 20.69 7.30 -6.62
CA GLY A 27 21.59 6.72 -7.61
C GLY A 27 20.93 6.52 -8.97
N ILE A 28 19.69 6.01 -9.00
CA ILE A 28 18.89 5.88 -10.23
C ILE A 28 18.66 7.25 -10.89
N PHE A 29 18.16 8.23 -10.11
CA PHE A 29 17.88 9.57 -10.64
C PHE A 29 19.13 10.28 -11.15
N LYS A 30 20.27 10.08 -10.51
CA LYS A 30 21.55 10.64 -10.97
C LYS A 30 21.91 10.16 -12.38
N ASN A 31 21.74 8.88 -12.67
CA ASN A 31 22.02 8.30 -13.98
C ASN A 31 20.97 8.73 -15.03
N LEU A 32 19.69 8.77 -14.65
CA LEU A 32 18.64 9.26 -15.53
C LEU A 32 18.84 10.71 -15.97
N LEU A 33 19.30 11.57 -15.07
CA LEU A 33 19.60 12.98 -15.39
C LEU A 33 20.89 13.16 -16.18
N ALA A 34 21.78 12.16 -16.21
CA ALA A 34 22.92 12.10 -17.10
C ALA A 34 22.53 11.71 -18.55
N ASN A 35 21.24 11.71 -18.89
CA ASN A 35 20.65 11.29 -20.17
C ASN A 35 20.87 9.81 -20.52
N GLU A 36 20.99 8.96 -19.51
CA GLU A 36 20.99 7.52 -19.72
C GLU A 36 19.55 7.02 -19.96
N ASP A 37 19.44 6.00 -20.78
CA ASP A 37 18.16 5.36 -21.05
C ASP A 37 17.59 4.68 -19.79
N PHE A 38 16.29 4.87 -19.53
CA PHE A 38 15.61 4.38 -18.34
C PHE A 38 15.76 2.87 -18.12
N ILE A 39 15.60 2.10 -19.22
CA ILE A 39 15.72 0.63 -19.17
C ILE A 39 17.16 0.23 -18.83
N ASN A 40 18.14 0.90 -19.41
CA ASN A 40 19.56 0.64 -19.17
C ASN A 40 19.95 0.97 -17.73
N VAL A 41 19.49 2.09 -17.18
CA VAL A 41 19.73 2.48 -15.78
C VAL A 41 19.18 1.43 -14.83
N LEU A 42 17.94 0.98 -15.04
CA LEU A 42 17.31 -0.01 -14.18
C LEU A 42 17.94 -1.41 -14.31
N ASN A 43 18.32 -1.81 -15.52
CA ASN A 43 19.06 -3.05 -15.75
C ASN A 43 20.40 -3.05 -14.98
N ALA A 44 21.17 -1.98 -15.10
CA ALA A 44 22.44 -1.82 -14.40
C ALA A 44 22.22 -1.84 -12.87
N HIS A 45 21.21 -1.12 -12.38
CA HIS A 45 20.85 -1.07 -10.98
C HIS A 45 20.46 -2.47 -10.45
N GLN A 46 19.54 -3.16 -11.11
CA GLN A 46 19.10 -4.50 -10.68
C GLN A 46 20.25 -5.50 -10.72
N LYS A 47 21.10 -5.45 -11.73
CA LYS A 47 22.29 -6.32 -11.82
C LYS A 47 23.25 -6.10 -10.66
N SER A 48 23.51 -4.83 -10.28
CA SER A 48 24.41 -4.51 -9.16
C SER A 48 23.88 -4.99 -7.81
N HIS A 49 22.56 -4.98 -7.63
CA HIS A 49 21.89 -5.43 -6.41
C HIS A 49 21.44 -6.90 -6.43
N LYS A 50 21.74 -7.62 -7.53
CA LYS A 50 21.32 -9.02 -7.75
C LYS A 50 19.79 -9.20 -7.69
N TYR A 51 19.05 -8.19 -8.12
CA TYR A 51 17.60 -8.27 -8.28
C TYR A 51 17.27 -8.95 -9.60
N ASN A 52 16.15 -9.69 -9.63
CA ASN A 52 15.66 -10.38 -10.82
C ASN A 52 14.16 -10.12 -10.97
N PHE A 53 13.81 -8.87 -11.27
CA PHE A 53 12.43 -8.46 -11.50
C PHE A 53 12.25 -8.00 -12.95
N PRO A 54 11.03 -8.06 -13.50
CA PRO A 54 10.74 -7.54 -14.83
C PRO A 54 11.11 -6.06 -14.94
N ILE A 55 11.64 -5.67 -16.10
CA ILE A 55 11.85 -4.28 -16.46
C ILE A 55 10.90 -3.95 -17.60
N GLN A 56 10.22 -2.83 -17.47
CA GLN A 56 9.22 -2.36 -18.43
C GLN A 56 9.55 -0.91 -18.81
N ASP A 57 9.28 -0.56 -20.06
CA ASP A 57 9.38 0.81 -20.54
C ASP A 57 8.19 1.65 -20.02
N THR A 58 8.22 1.89 -18.73
CA THR A 58 7.26 2.73 -18.01
C THR A 58 8.02 3.64 -17.06
N LYS A 59 7.45 4.75 -16.66
CA LYS A 59 8.11 5.64 -15.69
C LYS A 59 7.90 5.22 -14.22
N ASN A 60 7.47 4.00 -13.98
CA ASN A 60 7.30 3.46 -12.63
C ASN A 60 8.62 2.94 -12.08
N ILE A 61 8.91 3.28 -10.85
CA ILE A 61 10.03 2.77 -10.05
C ILE A 61 9.43 2.18 -8.78
N ASP A 62 9.64 0.90 -8.56
CA ASP A 62 9.01 0.15 -7.49
C ASP A 62 9.94 -0.03 -6.29
N ILE A 63 9.41 0.26 -5.13
CA ILE A 63 10.10 0.16 -3.85
C ILE A 63 9.32 -0.82 -2.97
N MET A 64 9.84 -2.03 -2.84
CA MET A 64 9.26 -3.04 -1.98
C MET A 64 9.74 -2.83 -0.54
N MET A 65 8.83 -2.43 0.33
CA MET A 65 9.10 -2.29 1.76
C MET A 65 7.93 -2.86 2.55
N GLU A 66 8.25 -3.71 3.54
CA GLU A 66 7.26 -4.35 4.39
C GLU A 66 6.47 -3.33 5.22
N THR A 67 5.24 -3.71 5.58
CA THR A 67 4.40 -2.87 6.46
C THR A 67 5.03 -2.70 7.83
N GLY A 68 5.01 -1.48 8.36
CA GLY A 68 5.61 -1.15 9.65
C GLY A 68 7.12 -0.83 9.60
N THR A 69 7.76 -0.82 8.42
CA THR A 69 9.18 -0.47 8.28
C THR A 69 9.43 1.02 8.02
N GLY A 70 8.41 1.87 8.19
CA GLY A 70 8.57 3.31 8.05
C GLY A 70 8.58 3.83 6.61
N LYS A 71 7.80 3.21 5.69
CA LYS A 71 7.63 3.68 4.30
C LYS A 71 7.40 5.19 4.20
N THR A 72 6.47 5.72 5.01
CA THR A 72 6.13 7.15 5.00
C THR A 72 7.32 8.03 5.31
N PHE A 73 8.08 7.72 6.35
CA PHE A 73 9.30 8.44 6.68
C PHE A 73 10.34 8.37 5.56
N THR A 74 10.50 7.19 4.95
CA THR A 74 11.44 6.97 3.84
C THR A 74 11.09 7.82 2.63
N PHE A 75 9.82 7.85 2.21
CA PHE A 75 9.47 8.67 1.05
C PHE A 75 9.50 10.17 1.34
N ILE A 76 9.22 10.62 2.57
CA ILE A 76 9.43 12.04 2.95
C ILE A 76 10.91 12.40 2.80
N LYS A 77 11.82 11.54 3.27
CA LYS A 77 13.25 11.75 3.11
C LYS A 77 13.67 11.78 1.63
N ILE A 78 13.12 10.90 0.80
CA ILE A 78 13.36 10.90 -0.65
C ILE A 78 12.92 12.21 -1.30
N ILE A 79 11.80 12.81 -0.88
CA ILE A 79 11.37 14.14 -1.37
C ILE A 79 12.46 15.19 -1.11
N PHE A 80 12.98 15.26 0.11
CA PHE A 80 14.06 16.21 0.43
C PHE A 80 15.34 15.92 -0.35
N GLU A 81 15.73 14.65 -0.48
CA GLU A 81 16.95 14.30 -1.20
C GLU A 81 16.83 14.53 -2.72
N LEU A 82 15.66 14.29 -3.31
CA LEU A 82 15.40 14.64 -4.72
C LEU A 82 15.40 16.16 -4.93
N ASN A 83 14.89 16.93 -3.97
CA ASN A 83 15.00 18.37 -4.03
C ASN A 83 16.45 18.84 -3.89
N ARG A 84 17.15 18.36 -2.87
CA ARG A 84 18.55 18.75 -2.58
C ARG A 84 19.49 18.45 -3.75
N ASN A 85 19.40 17.24 -4.31
CA ASN A 85 20.34 16.78 -5.33
C ASN A 85 19.98 17.26 -6.74
N PHE A 86 18.67 17.42 -7.04
CA PHE A 86 18.21 17.61 -8.41
C PHE A 86 17.22 18.78 -8.58
N GLY A 87 16.84 19.46 -7.51
CA GLY A 87 15.97 20.63 -7.55
C GLY A 87 14.48 20.34 -7.78
N TYR A 88 14.04 19.09 -7.68
CA TYR A 88 12.60 18.77 -7.76
C TYR A 88 11.83 19.42 -6.62
N LYS A 89 10.73 20.13 -6.95
CA LYS A 89 9.94 20.90 -5.96
C LYS A 89 8.48 20.48 -5.86
N LYS A 90 7.96 19.78 -6.85
CA LYS A 90 6.55 19.41 -6.92
C LYS A 90 6.38 17.91 -6.82
N PHE A 91 5.65 17.48 -5.80
CA PHE A 91 5.36 16.09 -5.53
C PHE A 91 3.86 15.88 -5.30
N ILE A 92 3.32 14.77 -5.79
CA ILE A 92 1.97 14.32 -5.45
C ILE A 92 2.10 13.02 -4.69
N ILE A 93 1.46 12.91 -3.52
CA ILE A 93 1.36 11.66 -2.76
C ILE A 93 -0.04 11.10 -2.93
N LEU A 94 -0.11 9.90 -3.50
CA LEU A 94 -1.35 9.16 -3.69
C LEU A 94 -1.53 8.14 -2.59
N ILE A 95 -2.61 8.28 -1.85
CA ILE A 95 -2.95 7.46 -0.69
C ILE A 95 -4.27 6.74 -0.96
N PRO A 96 -4.39 5.42 -0.71
CA PRO A 96 -5.54 4.64 -1.13
C PRO A 96 -6.85 4.99 -0.41
N THR A 97 -6.79 5.44 0.84
CA THR A 97 -7.99 5.71 1.66
C THR A 97 -7.86 6.95 2.51
N VAL A 98 -8.99 7.54 2.90
CA VAL A 98 -9.03 8.73 3.76
C VAL A 98 -8.35 8.52 5.12
N PRO A 99 -8.54 7.42 5.86
CA PRO A 99 -7.81 7.20 7.11
C PRO A 99 -6.29 7.17 6.97
N ILE A 100 -5.78 6.54 5.89
CA ILE A 100 -4.33 6.52 5.62
C ILE A 100 -3.85 7.92 5.22
N ARG A 101 -4.67 8.70 4.51
CA ARG A 101 -4.37 10.10 4.17
C ARG A 101 -4.16 10.95 5.43
N GLU A 102 -5.07 10.86 6.39
CA GLU A 102 -4.92 11.58 7.67
C GLU A 102 -3.67 11.14 8.42
N GLY A 103 -3.37 9.83 8.46
CA GLY A 103 -2.13 9.32 9.02
C GLY A 103 -0.88 9.87 8.32
N THR A 104 -0.90 9.98 6.99
CA THR A 104 0.22 10.56 6.21
C THR A 104 0.37 12.05 6.49
N LYS A 105 -0.75 12.79 6.58
CA LYS A 105 -0.74 14.20 6.98
C LYS A 105 -0.10 14.39 8.36
N THR A 106 -0.55 13.62 9.34
CA THR A 106 0.02 13.65 10.70
C THR A 106 1.52 13.33 10.69
N ASN A 107 1.95 12.31 9.92
CA ASN A 107 3.38 12.01 9.80
C ASN A 107 4.19 13.17 9.19
N LEU A 108 3.67 13.85 8.17
CA LEU A 108 4.31 15.03 7.59
C LEU A 108 4.43 16.18 8.60
N GLU A 109 3.41 16.38 9.43
CA GLU A 109 3.41 17.37 10.50
C GLU A 109 4.37 16.99 11.64
N ASP A 110 4.31 15.78 12.15
CA ASP A 110 5.12 15.28 13.27
C ASP A 110 6.62 15.23 12.93
N THR A 111 6.96 14.94 11.66
CA THR A 111 8.36 14.85 11.21
C THR A 111 8.92 16.20 10.77
N LYS A 112 8.10 17.24 10.71
CA LYS A 112 8.48 18.54 10.17
C LYS A 112 9.72 19.13 10.84
N ASP A 113 9.74 19.21 12.17
CA ASP A 113 10.86 19.80 12.92
C ASP A 113 12.14 18.99 12.79
N TYR A 114 12.01 17.65 12.74
CA TYR A 114 13.14 16.77 12.49
C TYR A 114 13.78 17.03 11.12
N PHE A 115 12.99 17.03 10.05
CA PHE A 115 13.53 17.27 8.71
C PHE A 115 14.02 18.72 8.53
N LYS A 116 13.35 19.70 9.13
CA LYS A 116 13.83 21.08 9.15
C LYS A 116 15.22 21.21 9.79
N SER A 117 15.45 20.48 10.86
CA SER A 117 16.78 20.40 11.50
C SER A 117 17.80 19.69 10.61
N LEU A 118 17.41 18.57 10.01
CA LEU A 118 18.30 17.77 9.15
C LEU A 118 18.74 18.54 7.89
N TYR A 119 17.84 19.32 7.30
CA TYR A 119 18.10 20.12 6.09
C TYR A 119 18.27 21.63 6.38
N ALA A 120 18.72 21.99 7.58
CA ALA A 120 18.83 23.40 8.02
C ALA A 120 19.70 24.28 7.11
N ASN A 121 20.67 23.69 6.44
CA ASN A 121 21.59 24.39 5.53
C ASN A 121 21.12 24.39 4.06
N GLU A 122 20.02 23.74 3.75
CA GLU A 122 19.48 23.68 2.39
C GLU A 122 18.56 24.87 2.11
N LYS A 123 18.36 25.16 0.81
CA LYS A 123 17.46 26.24 0.37
C LYS A 123 16.01 25.97 0.78
N GLU A 124 15.56 24.74 0.59
CA GLU A 124 14.23 24.28 1.00
C GLU A 124 14.39 23.42 2.25
N LYS A 125 13.94 23.91 3.38
CA LYS A 125 14.08 23.29 4.72
C LYS A 125 12.81 22.61 5.18
N GLU A 126 11.70 22.94 4.55
CA GLU A 126 10.36 22.49 4.91
C GLU A 126 9.60 22.09 3.66
N ILE A 127 8.64 21.18 3.83
CA ILE A 127 7.69 20.81 2.81
C ILE A 127 6.39 21.56 3.08
N GLU A 128 5.92 22.34 2.11
CA GLU A 128 4.56 22.87 2.14
C GLU A 128 3.58 21.73 1.78
N THR A 129 2.74 21.37 2.73
CA THR A 129 1.81 20.24 2.59
C THR A 129 0.42 20.75 2.28
N PHE A 130 -0.14 20.31 1.18
CA PHE A 130 -1.51 20.57 0.74
C PHE A 130 -2.28 19.26 0.69
N VAL A 131 -3.47 19.23 1.28
CA VAL A 131 -4.32 18.04 1.30
C VAL A 131 -5.58 18.30 0.49
N TYR A 132 -5.80 17.55 -0.57
CA TYR A 132 -7.01 17.65 -1.36
C TYR A 132 -8.12 16.77 -0.76
N GLU A 133 -9.12 17.45 -0.25
CA GLU A 133 -10.36 16.86 0.28
C GLU A 133 -11.49 17.17 -0.68
N GLY A 134 -11.94 16.20 -1.45
CA GLY A 134 -12.87 16.34 -2.56
C GLY A 134 -13.90 17.47 -2.40
N GLY A 135 -13.91 18.40 -3.35
CA GLY A 135 -14.75 19.62 -3.32
C GLY A 135 -14.03 20.92 -2.95
N ASN A 136 -12.90 20.88 -2.24
CA ASN A 136 -12.12 22.07 -1.92
C ASN A 136 -10.91 22.21 -2.85
N ILE A 137 -11.03 23.05 -3.88
CA ILE A 137 -9.96 23.30 -4.85
C ILE A 137 -8.84 24.22 -4.31
N SER A 138 -9.04 24.85 -3.16
CA SER A 138 -8.09 25.82 -2.60
C SER A 138 -6.69 25.21 -2.40
N ALA A 139 -6.62 23.99 -1.87
CA ALA A 139 -5.35 23.27 -1.67
C ALA A 139 -4.62 23.04 -3.00
N VAL A 140 -5.33 22.69 -4.06
CA VAL A 140 -4.77 22.50 -5.40
C VAL A 140 -4.25 23.82 -5.98
N ARG A 141 -5.02 24.92 -5.81
CA ARG A 141 -4.58 26.25 -6.24
C ARG A 141 -3.30 26.69 -5.55
N GLN A 142 -3.23 26.53 -4.22
CA GLN A 142 -2.05 26.87 -3.45
C GLN A 142 -0.85 26.03 -3.87
N PHE A 143 -1.04 24.71 -4.05
CA PHE A 143 0.00 23.81 -4.56
C PHE A 143 0.51 24.24 -5.94
N ILE A 144 -0.39 24.63 -6.85
CA ILE A 144 -0.02 25.12 -8.17
C ILE A 144 0.78 26.42 -8.05
N GLY A 145 0.35 27.34 -7.18
CA GLY A 145 0.90 28.70 -7.08
C GLY A 145 2.20 28.82 -6.28
N THR A 146 2.55 27.87 -5.41
CA THR A 146 3.78 27.94 -4.63
C THR A 146 5.01 27.60 -5.47
N SER A 147 6.13 28.28 -5.24
CA SER A 147 7.43 28.00 -5.84
C SER A 147 8.35 27.19 -4.91
N HIS A 148 7.90 26.89 -3.70
CA HIS A 148 8.63 26.15 -2.69
C HIS A 148 8.49 24.64 -2.86
N LEU A 149 9.32 23.88 -2.13
CA LEU A 149 9.18 22.43 -2.03
C LEU A 149 7.82 22.09 -1.45
N SER A 150 7.00 21.42 -2.22
CA SER A 150 5.60 21.20 -1.88
C SER A 150 5.08 19.81 -2.27
N VAL A 151 4.12 19.35 -1.47
CA VAL A 151 3.46 18.06 -1.63
C VAL A 151 1.95 18.26 -1.68
N LEU A 152 1.29 17.65 -2.65
CA LEU A 152 -0.17 17.54 -2.72
C LEU A 152 -0.59 16.11 -2.38
N VAL A 153 -1.23 15.93 -1.24
CA VAL A 153 -1.74 14.62 -0.79
C VAL A 153 -3.16 14.40 -1.30
N MET A 154 -3.39 13.30 -2.00
CA MET A 154 -4.66 12.99 -2.68
C MET A 154 -5.05 11.53 -2.52
N THR A 155 -6.35 11.25 -2.71
CA THR A 155 -6.88 9.88 -2.80
C THR A 155 -7.33 9.56 -4.23
N PRO A 156 -7.45 8.28 -4.65
CA PRO A 156 -7.94 7.90 -5.98
C PRO A 156 -9.32 8.46 -6.32
N SER A 157 -10.19 8.61 -5.32
CA SER A 157 -11.51 9.22 -5.49
C SER A 157 -11.44 10.65 -6.03
N SER A 158 -10.32 11.33 -5.85
CA SER A 158 -10.07 12.67 -6.40
C SER A 158 -10.06 12.70 -7.94
N PHE A 159 -9.90 11.55 -8.58
CA PHE A 159 -9.80 11.41 -10.04
C PHE A 159 -10.94 10.58 -10.65
N SER A 160 -11.80 9.97 -9.83
CA SER A 160 -12.69 8.88 -10.28
C SER A 160 -13.89 9.29 -11.15
N HIS A 161 -14.21 10.57 -11.28
CA HIS A 161 -15.36 11.04 -12.03
C HIS A 161 -14.99 12.19 -12.98
N LYS A 162 -15.57 12.16 -14.20
CA LYS A 162 -15.39 13.24 -15.20
C LYS A 162 -15.87 14.60 -14.69
N ASP A 163 -16.88 14.60 -13.83
CA ASP A 163 -17.44 15.81 -13.21
C ASP A 163 -16.65 16.30 -11.99
N ASN A 164 -15.50 15.65 -11.70
CA ASN A 164 -14.66 16.05 -10.59
C ASN A 164 -14.18 17.50 -10.77
N ILE A 165 -14.07 18.22 -9.67
CA ILE A 165 -13.67 19.62 -9.64
C ILE A 165 -12.32 19.88 -10.33
N LEU A 166 -11.42 18.89 -10.32
CA LEU A 166 -10.12 18.96 -11.00
C LEU A 166 -10.24 19.07 -12.53
N ASN A 167 -11.35 18.55 -13.11
CA ASN A 167 -11.60 18.60 -14.55
C ASN A 167 -12.38 19.87 -14.96
N ARG A 168 -12.82 20.67 -13.99
CA ARG A 168 -13.52 21.91 -14.29
C ARG A 168 -12.61 22.95 -14.92
N PRO A 169 -13.15 23.84 -15.78
CA PRO A 169 -12.39 24.94 -16.32
C PRO A 169 -11.77 25.79 -15.23
N LEU A 170 -10.58 26.33 -15.52
CA LEU A 170 -9.92 27.26 -14.61
C LEU A 170 -10.73 28.52 -14.40
N GLU A 171 -10.82 28.99 -13.18
CA GLU A 171 -11.27 30.33 -12.88
C GLU A 171 -10.19 31.34 -13.32
N LYS A 172 -10.65 32.53 -13.78
CA LYS A 172 -9.78 33.53 -14.44
C LYS A 172 -8.62 34.07 -13.61
N ASP A 173 -8.53 33.72 -12.32
CA ASP A 173 -7.59 34.31 -11.36
C ASP A 173 -6.30 33.48 -11.12
N ILE A 174 -6.08 32.39 -11.87
CA ILE A 174 -4.84 31.63 -11.72
C ILE A 174 -3.75 32.25 -12.58
N ASN A 175 -3.02 33.20 -12.00
CA ASN A 175 -1.82 33.79 -12.58
C ASN A 175 -0.59 33.04 -12.06
N THR A 176 -0.23 31.94 -12.70
CA THR A 176 1.03 31.23 -12.43
C THR A 176 1.90 31.34 -13.67
N PRO A 177 2.91 32.23 -13.66
CA PRO A 177 3.81 32.44 -14.81
C PRO A 177 4.46 31.15 -15.33
N GLU A 178 4.72 30.21 -14.41
CA GLU A 178 5.38 28.94 -14.70
C GLU A 178 4.54 27.98 -15.57
N LEU A 179 3.23 28.16 -15.62
CA LEU A 179 2.31 27.36 -16.43
C LEU A 179 2.14 27.89 -17.86
N PHE A 180 2.63 29.11 -18.13
CA PHE A 180 2.42 29.83 -19.39
C PHE A 180 3.72 30.01 -20.20
N VAL A 181 4.77 29.24 -19.87
CA VAL A 181 6.05 29.33 -20.57
C VAL A 181 5.95 28.67 -21.95
N ASN A 182 6.43 29.38 -22.97
CA ASN A 182 6.68 28.90 -24.34
C ASN A 182 5.48 28.70 -25.27
N ASN A 183 4.68 29.73 -25.55
CA ASN A 183 3.66 29.70 -26.61
C ASN A 183 2.69 28.52 -26.64
N GLN A 184 2.53 27.82 -25.52
CA GLN A 184 1.54 26.77 -25.38
C GLN A 184 0.15 27.38 -25.06
N GLU A 185 -0.89 26.72 -25.53
CA GLU A 185 -2.25 27.08 -25.11
C GLU A 185 -2.37 27.06 -23.57
N PRO A 186 -3.11 27.97 -22.95
CA PRO A 186 -3.33 27.96 -21.51
C PRO A 186 -3.99 26.64 -21.07
N PRO A 187 -3.65 26.13 -19.88
CA PRO A 187 -4.27 24.90 -19.38
C PRO A 187 -5.77 25.08 -19.20
N LYS A 188 -6.54 24.06 -19.59
CA LYS A 188 -8.02 24.13 -19.60
C LYS A 188 -8.65 23.75 -18.27
N SER A 189 -7.90 23.02 -17.40
CA SER A 189 -8.40 22.51 -16.12
C SER A 189 -7.29 22.44 -15.07
N TYR A 190 -7.69 22.29 -13.80
CA TYR A 190 -6.72 22.09 -12.70
C TYR A 190 -5.89 20.82 -12.88
N LEU A 191 -6.47 19.75 -13.43
CA LEU A 191 -5.73 18.53 -13.72
C LEU A 191 -4.65 18.78 -14.78
N GLU A 192 -4.95 19.57 -15.80
CA GLU A 192 -3.96 19.94 -16.82
C GLU A 192 -2.83 20.79 -16.23
N CYS A 193 -3.15 21.70 -15.29
CA CYS A 193 -2.12 22.43 -14.54
C CYS A 193 -1.21 21.47 -13.75
N LEU A 194 -1.79 20.51 -13.03
CA LEU A 194 -1.02 19.52 -12.29
C LEU A 194 -0.10 18.71 -13.21
N LYS A 195 -0.58 18.30 -14.39
CA LYS A 195 0.23 17.59 -15.38
C LYS A 195 1.39 18.45 -15.90
N ARG A 196 1.14 19.73 -16.21
CA ARG A 196 2.18 20.67 -16.68
C ARG A 196 3.25 21.00 -15.65
N LEU A 197 2.91 20.99 -14.36
CA LEU A 197 3.89 21.13 -13.28
C LEU A 197 4.88 19.96 -13.24
N ASN A 198 4.57 18.89 -13.93
CA ASN A 198 5.40 17.69 -14.06
C ASN A 198 5.90 17.14 -12.70
N PRO A 199 5.02 16.92 -11.72
CA PRO A 199 5.40 16.47 -10.39
C PRO A 199 5.90 15.03 -10.41
N ILE A 200 6.80 14.69 -9.48
CA ILE A 200 7.05 13.29 -9.15
C ILE A 200 5.87 12.78 -8.33
N VAL A 201 5.34 11.61 -8.73
CA VAL A 201 4.20 10.99 -8.05
C VAL A 201 4.69 9.88 -7.13
N ILE A 202 4.38 9.98 -5.85
CA ILE A 202 4.62 8.93 -4.86
C ILE A 202 3.31 8.21 -4.60
N MET A 203 3.32 6.90 -4.71
CA MET A 203 2.13 6.07 -4.56
C MET A 203 2.34 5.10 -3.41
N ASP A 204 1.53 5.22 -2.37
CA ASP A 204 1.54 4.29 -1.23
C ASP A 204 0.52 3.17 -1.45
N GLU A 205 0.92 1.92 -1.20
CA GLU A 205 0.12 0.70 -1.39
C GLU A 205 -0.44 0.55 -2.83
N PRO A 206 0.42 0.40 -3.84
CA PRO A 206 0.05 0.43 -5.26
C PRO A 206 -0.97 -0.63 -5.67
N HIS A 207 -1.08 -1.75 -4.94
CA HIS A 207 -2.08 -2.79 -5.19
C HIS A 207 -3.53 -2.30 -5.03
N ARG A 208 -3.74 -1.17 -4.37
CA ARG A 208 -5.07 -0.56 -4.18
C ARG A 208 -5.47 0.41 -5.29
N PHE A 209 -4.58 0.67 -6.24
CA PHE A 209 -4.82 1.56 -7.38
C PHE A 209 -5.11 0.76 -8.66
N GLU A 210 -5.96 -0.24 -8.54
CA GLU A 210 -6.44 -1.03 -9.67
C GLU A 210 -7.69 -0.38 -10.26
N GLY A 211 -7.70 -0.18 -11.57
CA GLY A 211 -8.88 0.28 -12.28
C GLY A 211 -8.58 1.20 -13.47
N ASN A 212 -9.47 1.17 -14.46
CA ASN A 212 -9.33 1.93 -15.70
C ASN A 212 -9.39 3.45 -15.46
N ALA A 213 -10.19 3.89 -14.51
CA ALA A 213 -10.31 5.31 -14.18
C ALA A 213 -8.97 5.90 -13.73
N PHE A 214 -8.21 5.18 -12.88
CA PHE A 214 -6.90 5.60 -12.43
C PHE A 214 -5.92 5.75 -13.61
N LYS A 215 -5.85 4.76 -14.51
CA LYS A 215 -4.97 4.82 -15.69
C LYS A 215 -5.25 6.05 -16.54
N THR A 216 -6.52 6.32 -16.86
CA THR A 216 -6.93 7.43 -17.71
C THR A 216 -6.54 8.80 -17.13
N TYR A 217 -6.65 8.98 -15.81
CA TYR A 217 -6.33 10.27 -15.18
C TYR A 217 -4.83 10.49 -15.01
N PHE A 218 -4.05 9.41 -14.85
CA PHE A 218 -2.59 9.50 -14.77
C PHE A 218 -1.87 9.45 -16.11
N GLU A 219 -2.56 9.13 -17.19
CA GLU A 219 -2.07 9.38 -18.54
C GLU A 219 -1.77 10.88 -18.71
N GLY A 220 -0.55 11.19 -19.17
CA GLY A 220 -0.07 12.56 -19.36
C GLY A 220 0.65 13.19 -18.16
N PHE A 221 0.88 12.47 -17.07
CA PHE A 221 1.96 12.79 -16.16
C PHE A 221 3.26 12.22 -16.73
N GLU A 222 4.19 13.09 -17.04
CA GLU A 222 5.42 12.73 -17.79
C GLU A 222 6.60 12.40 -16.87
N ASN A 223 6.48 12.64 -15.57
CA ASN A 223 7.54 12.36 -14.59
C ASN A 223 7.43 10.93 -14.02
N TYR A 224 8.31 10.62 -13.10
CA TYR A 224 8.41 9.30 -12.49
C TYR A 224 7.36 9.05 -11.43
N PHE A 225 6.96 7.77 -11.31
CA PHE A 225 6.08 7.26 -10.26
C PHE A 225 6.90 6.39 -9.33
N LEU A 226 7.06 6.82 -8.08
CA LEU A 226 7.70 6.03 -7.03
C LEU A 226 6.61 5.26 -6.28
N ARG A 227 6.53 3.94 -6.49
CA ARG A 227 5.49 3.11 -5.92
C ARG A 227 6.01 2.34 -4.71
N PHE A 228 5.50 2.69 -3.52
CA PHE A 228 5.88 2.08 -2.24
C PHE A 228 4.84 1.06 -1.80
N GLY A 229 5.23 -0.18 -1.57
CA GLY A 229 4.30 -1.21 -1.09
C GLY A 229 5.00 -2.45 -0.57
N ALA A 230 4.33 -3.18 0.33
CA ALA A 230 4.68 -4.55 0.66
C ALA A 230 4.13 -5.53 -0.39
N THR A 231 3.03 -5.14 -1.02
CA THR A 231 2.35 -5.90 -2.07
C THR A 231 2.09 -5.04 -3.30
N PHE A 232 2.09 -5.68 -4.46
CA PHE A 232 1.86 -5.04 -5.76
C PHE A 232 0.74 -5.75 -6.52
N PRO A 233 0.11 -5.08 -7.51
CA PRO A 233 -0.89 -5.70 -8.35
C PRO A 233 -0.36 -6.98 -9.02
N LYS A 234 -1.22 -8.00 -9.17
CA LYS A 234 -0.84 -9.27 -9.82
C LYS A 234 -1.30 -9.40 -11.26
N LYS A 235 -2.34 -8.63 -11.64
CA LYS A 235 -2.91 -8.68 -12.99
C LYS A 235 -2.05 -7.89 -13.97
N LYS A 236 -1.85 -8.42 -15.17
CA LYS A 236 -1.07 -7.73 -16.24
C LYS A 236 -1.55 -6.31 -16.53
N ASP A 237 -2.87 -6.10 -16.49
CA ASP A 237 -3.47 -4.79 -16.79
C ASP A 237 -3.38 -3.77 -15.66
N SER A 238 -2.86 -4.16 -14.50
CA SER A 238 -2.80 -3.33 -13.28
C SER A 238 -1.40 -2.86 -12.93
N LEU A 239 -0.44 -2.87 -13.85
CA LEU A 239 0.97 -2.54 -13.62
C LEU A 239 1.58 -3.38 -12.48
N PRO A 240 1.86 -4.67 -12.72
CA PRO A 240 2.48 -5.56 -11.73
C PRO A 240 3.86 -5.06 -11.31
N LEU A 241 4.41 -5.67 -10.27
CA LEU A 241 5.75 -5.35 -9.77
C LEU A 241 6.78 -5.40 -10.91
N SER A 242 7.48 -4.30 -11.13
CA SER A 242 8.49 -4.13 -12.19
C SER A 242 9.43 -2.99 -11.81
N ASN A 243 10.55 -2.83 -12.53
CA ASN A 243 11.43 -1.68 -12.35
C ASN A 243 11.87 -1.49 -10.88
N VAL A 244 12.20 -2.58 -10.19
CA VAL A 244 12.43 -2.56 -8.75
C VAL A 244 13.74 -1.87 -8.42
N ALA A 245 13.65 -0.84 -7.59
CA ALA A 245 14.80 -0.06 -7.09
C ALA A 245 15.27 -0.52 -5.71
N TYR A 246 14.37 -1.06 -4.89
CA TYR A 246 14.71 -1.49 -3.53
C TYR A 246 13.80 -2.62 -3.06
N VAL A 247 14.38 -3.55 -2.26
CA VAL A 247 13.66 -4.70 -1.72
C VAL A 247 13.95 -4.86 -0.23
N LEU A 248 12.91 -4.71 0.57
CA LEU A 248 12.86 -5.10 1.97
C LEU A 248 11.59 -5.91 2.18
N ASP A 249 11.66 -7.19 1.83
CA ASP A 249 10.53 -8.13 1.92
C ASP A 249 10.26 -8.59 3.36
N SER A 250 9.20 -9.36 3.57
CA SER A 250 8.79 -9.87 4.89
C SER A 250 9.88 -10.71 5.54
N ILE A 251 10.62 -11.50 4.76
CA ILE A 251 11.69 -12.37 5.28
C ILE A 251 12.88 -11.54 5.73
N SER A 252 13.31 -10.60 4.90
CA SER A 252 14.42 -9.68 5.20
C SER A 252 14.10 -8.79 6.40
N SER A 253 12.88 -8.27 6.46
CA SER A 253 12.39 -7.45 7.58
C SER A 253 12.35 -8.24 8.89
N PHE A 254 11.91 -9.49 8.84
CA PHE A 254 11.89 -10.36 10.01
C PHE A 254 13.31 -10.71 10.49
N ARG A 255 14.22 -11.05 9.57
CA ARG A 255 15.62 -11.35 9.90
C ARG A 255 16.35 -10.17 10.54
N GLN A 256 15.99 -8.95 10.17
CA GLN A 256 16.51 -7.71 10.74
C GLN A 256 15.74 -7.25 11.99
N SER A 257 14.77 -8.03 12.48
CA SER A 257 13.94 -7.70 13.65
C SER A 257 13.13 -6.38 13.50
N LEU A 258 12.84 -5.97 12.27
CA LEU A 258 12.10 -4.74 11.96
C LEU A 258 10.58 -4.92 12.09
N VAL A 259 10.10 -6.15 11.97
CA VAL A 259 8.68 -6.48 12.07
C VAL A 259 8.45 -7.52 13.16
N LYS A 260 7.25 -7.48 13.74
CA LYS A 260 6.88 -8.42 14.81
C LYS A 260 6.81 -9.84 14.26
N LYS A 261 7.24 -10.81 15.05
CA LYS A 261 7.07 -12.23 14.76
C LYS A 261 5.57 -12.55 14.67
N ILE A 262 5.16 -13.12 13.54
CA ILE A 262 3.83 -13.71 13.41
C ILE A 262 3.91 -15.12 13.99
N VAL A 263 3.12 -15.37 15.05
CA VAL A 263 2.97 -16.71 15.61
C VAL A 263 1.55 -17.17 15.30
N VAL A 264 1.46 -18.25 14.54
CA VAL A 264 0.18 -18.88 14.21
C VAL A 264 -0.04 -20.01 15.25
N TYR A 265 -1.11 -19.89 16.01
CA TYR A 265 -1.56 -20.95 16.87
C TYR A 265 -2.64 -21.73 16.12
N THR A 266 -2.39 -23.00 15.91
CA THR A 266 -3.39 -23.91 15.36
C THR A 266 -4.00 -24.70 16.49
N GLN A 267 -5.31 -24.81 16.52
CA GLN A 267 -6.01 -25.68 17.44
C GLN A 267 -6.52 -26.90 16.66
N ASP A 268 -6.16 -28.09 17.11
CA ASP A 268 -6.72 -29.31 16.57
C ASP A 268 -8.15 -29.46 17.08
N VAL A 269 -9.11 -29.14 16.23
CA VAL A 269 -10.51 -29.49 16.48
C VAL A 269 -10.70 -30.91 15.98
N VAL A 270 -10.95 -31.84 16.88
CA VAL A 270 -11.20 -33.24 16.55
C VAL A 270 -12.65 -33.37 16.05
N GLU A 271 -12.90 -32.97 14.84
CA GLU A 271 -14.14 -33.29 14.13
C GLU A 271 -13.81 -34.20 12.94
N ASN A 272 -14.25 -35.44 12.99
CA ASN A 272 -14.18 -36.38 11.86
C ASN A 272 -15.26 -36.06 10.79
N THR A 273 -15.61 -34.81 10.65
CA THR A 273 -16.65 -34.33 9.72
C THR A 273 -16.05 -33.57 8.56
N ASP A 274 -16.59 -33.82 7.37
CA ASP A 274 -16.24 -33.05 6.18
C ASP A 274 -16.91 -31.67 6.27
N THR A 275 -16.14 -30.61 6.08
CA THR A 275 -16.65 -29.25 5.94
C THR A 275 -16.57 -28.81 4.48
N LEU A 276 -17.68 -28.37 3.91
CA LEU A 276 -17.74 -27.86 2.55
C LEU A 276 -17.09 -26.46 2.49
N ILE A 277 -15.88 -26.36 1.92
CA ILE A 277 -15.09 -25.14 1.88
C ILE A 277 -15.17 -24.37 0.55
N GLY A 278 -15.73 -24.95 -0.49
CA GLY A 278 -15.92 -24.28 -1.75
C GLY A 278 -16.54 -25.15 -2.82
N ILE A 279 -17.05 -24.51 -3.87
CA ILE A 279 -17.48 -25.16 -5.11
C ILE A 279 -16.83 -24.42 -6.27
N GLU A 280 -16.11 -25.15 -7.10
CA GLU A 280 -15.43 -24.59 -8.27
C GLU A 280 -15.86 -25.34 -9.54
N LYS A 281 -15.88 -24.63 -10.66
CA LYS A 281 -16.15 -25.23 -11.96
C LYS A 281 -14.86 -25.80 -12.52
N VAL A 282 -14.81 -27.13 -12.66
CA VAL A 282 -13.68 -27.85 -13.26
C VAL A 282 -14.14 -28.38 -14.63
N GLY A 283 -13.68 -27.75 -15.71
CA GLY A 283 -14.19 -28.04 -17.05
C GLY A 283 -15.65 -27.62 -17.21
N THR A 284 -16.52 -28.60 -17.48
CA THR A 284 -17.96 -28.40 -17.67
C THR A 284 -18.81 -28.68 -16.41
N VAL A 285 -18.22 -29.25 -15.36
CA VAL A 285 -18.93 -29.70 -14.15
C VAL A 285 -18.50 -28.95 -12.91
N ASN A 286 -19.43 -28.78 -11.96
CA ASN A 286 -19.09 -28.25 -10.65
C ASN A 286 -18.50 -29.37 -9.78
N LYS A 287 -17.46 -29.05 -9.03
CA LYS A 287 -16.82 -29.92 -8.04
C LYS A 287 -16.89 -29.26 -6.67
N ALA A 288 -17.20 -30.03 -5.65
CA ALA A 288 -17.16 -29.60 -4.27
C ALA A 288 -15.77 -29.83 -3.67
N PHE A 289 -15.26 -28.85 -2.94
CA PHE A 289 -14.02 -28.97 -2.18
C PHE A 289 -14.37 -29.03 -0.71
N VAL A 290 -13.87 -30.06 -0.06
CA VAL A 290 -14.09 -30.27 1.37
C VAL A 290 -12.77 -30.32 2.11
N SER A 291 -12.81 -29.86 3.35
CA SER A 291 -11.74 -29.98 4.33
C SER A 291 -12.14 -31.04 5.34
N THR A 292 -11.28 -32.02 5.54
CA THR A 292 -11.45 -33.03 6.59
C THR A 292 -10.27 -32.91 7.54
N LEU A 293 -10.55 -32.75 8.83
CA LEU A 293 -9.53 -32.81 9.86
C LEU A 293 -9.49 -34.21 10.45
N THR A 294 -8.37 -34.90 10.26
CA THR A 294 -8.16 -36.24 10.82
C THR A 294 -6.81 -36.26 11.51
N ASN A 295 -6.78 -36.54 12.80
CA ASN A 295 -5.53 -36.63 13.59
C ASN A 295 -4.62 -35.39 13.46
N GLY A 296 -5.21 -34.19 13.48
CA GLY A 296 -4.45 -32.92 13.36
C GLY A 296 -3.96 -32.60 11.94
N ILE A 297 -4.32 -33.39 10.93
CA ILE A 297 -3.97 -33.18 9.53
C ILE A 297 -5.21 -32.71 8.77
N ILE A 298 -5.13 -31.54 8.17
CA ILE A 298 -6.17 -31.03 7.28
C ILE A 298 -5.93 -31.60 5.89
N ALA A 299 -6.83 -32.46 5.43
CA ALA A 299 -6.84 -32.97 4.06
C ALA A 299 -7.90 -32.22 3.24
N ARG A 300 -7.50 -31.61 2.13
CA ARG A 300 -8.44 -31.07 1.15
C ARG A 300 -8.76 -32.16 0.14
N ARG A 301 -10.05 -32.42 -0.06
CA ARG A 301 -10.53 -33.40 -1.04
C ARG A 301 -11.46 -32.75 -2.05
N GLU A 302 -11.38 -33.18 -3.28
CA GLU A 302 -12.31 -32.84 -4.35
C GLU A 302 -13.40 -33.90 -4.43
N LEU A 303 -14.65 -33.51 -4.36
CA LEU A 303 -15.80 -34.38 -4.43
C LEU A 303 -16.64 -34.05 -5.67
N GLY A 304 -17.07 -35.11 -6.37
CA GLY A 304 -18.03 -35.04 -7.46
C GLY A 304 -19.43 -35.53 -7.05
N VAL A 305 -20.36 -35.49 -7.98
CA VAL A 305 -21.65 -36.15 -7.83
C VAL A 305 -21.42 -37.67 -7.64
N GLY A 306 -22.11 -38.28 -6.68
CA GLY A 306 -21.94 -39.68 -6.27
C GLY A 306 -20.91 -39.88 -5.17
N ALA A 307 -20.03 -38.92 -4.88
CA ALA A 307 -19.08 -39.03 -3.78
C ALA A 307 -19.79 -38.92 -2.41
N VAL A 308 -19.14 -39.43 -1.36
CA VAL A 308 -19.67 -39.41 0.00
C VAL A 308 -19.20 -38.17 0.73
N PHE A 309 -20.14 -37.43 1.29
CA PHE A 309 -19.96 -36.29 2.18
C PHE A 309 -20.70 -36.55 3.50
N ASN A 310 -19.97 -36.62 4.58
CA ASN A 310 -20.52 -36.90 5.93
C ASN A 310 -21.48 -38.12 5.96
N GLY A 311 -21.04 -39.23 5.30
CA GLY A 311 -21.79 -40.48 5.27
C GLY A 311 -22.94 -40.54 4.26
N LYS A 312 -23.21 -39.49 3.49
CA LYS A 312 -24.28 -39.38 2.50
C LYS A 312 -23.73 -39.13 1.10
N SER A 313 -24.31 -39.75 0.08
CA SER A 313 -23.89 -39.50 -1.31
C SER A 313 -24.35 -38.10 -1.79
N ILE A 314 -23.50 -37.44 -2.56
CA ILE A 314 -23.84 -36.18 -3.22
C ILE A 314 -24.71 -36.46 -4.46
N LYS A 315 -25.96 -36.01 -4.43
CA LYS A 315 -26.91 -36.12 -5.52
C LYS A 315 -26.69 -35.05 -6.60
N LYS A 316 -26.35 -33.82 -6.20
CA LYS A 316 -26.17 -32.69 -7.11
C LYS A 316 -25.22 -31.67 -6.51
N ILE A 317 -24.43 -31.01 -7.36
CA ILE A 317 -23.59 -29.87 -6.99
C ILE A 317 -24.05 -28.64 -7.78
N ASN A 318 -24.57 -27.63 -7.09
CA ASN A 318 -24.95 -26.34 -7.65
C ASN A 318 -23.76 -25.36 -7.60
N LYS A 319 -24.02 -24.07 -7.73
CA LYS A 319 -22.97 -23.04 -7.72
C LYS A 319 -22.38 -22.79 -6.32
N ASP A 320 -23.20 -22.91 -5.28
CA ASP A 320 -22.89 -22.57 -3.88
C ASP A 320 -23.40 -23.60 -2.85
N THR A 321 -24.02 -24.70 -3.35
CA THR A 321 -24.63 -25.73 -2.51
C THR A 321 -24.40 -27.12 -3.07
N ILE A 322 -24.34 -28.11 -2.19
CA ILE A 322 -24.49 -29.53 -2.55
C ILE A 322 -25.84 -30.05 -2.05
N VAL A 323 -26.45 -30.94 -2.81
CA VAL A 323 -27.68 -31.65 -2.43
C VAL A 323 -27.29 -33.10 -2.19
N LEU A 324 -27.62 -33.62 -1.02
CA LEU A 324 -27.32 -34.98 -0.61
C LEU A 324 -28.46 -35.95 -1.03
N ALA A 325 -28.23 -37.24 -0.92
CA ALA A 325 -29.17 -38.28 -1.34
C ALA A 325 -30.50 -38.23 -0.59
N ASP A 326 -30.53 -37.73 0.61
CA ASP A 326 -31.72 -37.50 1.45
C ASP A 326 -32.35 -36.12 1.24
N ASP A 327 -31.99 -35.42 0.16
CA ASP A 327 -32.41 -34.06 -0.19
C ASP A 327 -31.95 -32.96 0.81
N THR A 328 -31.07 -33.29 1.75
CA THR A 328 -30.41 -32.27 2.58
C THR A 328 -29.56 -31.35 1.71
N ILE A 329 -29.64 -30.04 1.94
CA ILE A 329 -28.86 -29.03 1.22
C ILE A 329 -27.77 -28.51 2.16
N GLU A 330 -26.52 -28.69 1.74
CA GLU A 330 -25.36 -28.10 2.41
C GLU A 330 -24.85 -26.91 1.62
N LYS A 331 -24.61 -25.81 2.29
CA LYS A 331 -24.02 -24.60 1.70
C LYS A 331 -22.54 -24.54 1.97
N VAL A 332 -21.82 -23.87 1.09
CA VAL A 332 -20.44 -23.48 1.41
C VAL A 332 -20.48 -22.59 2.62
N ASP A 333 -19.91 -23.07 3.69
CA ASP A 333 -19.84 -22.37 4.96
C ASP A 333 -18.36 -22.10 5.29
N TYR A 334 -17.99 -20.84 5.29
CA TYR A 334 -16.68 -20.39 5.78
C TYR A 334 -16.71 -20.06 7.27
N SER A 335 -17.86 -20.17 7.92
CA SER A 335 -17.98 -19.95 9.36
C SER A 335 -17.41 -21.16 10.12
N LEU A 336 -16.64 -20.86 11.13
CA LEU A 336 -16.25 -21.85 12.12
C LEU A 336 -17.50 -22.24 12.94
N SER A 337 -17.60 -23.50 13.34
CA SER A 337 -18.67 -23.90 14.27
C SER A 337 -18.59 -23.06 15.54
N ASP A 338 -19.73 -22.81 16.19
CA ASP A 338 -19.76 -22.04 17.44
C ASP A 338 -18.83 -22.63 18.51
N GLU A 339 -18.66 -23.94 18.53
CA GLU A 339 -17.75 -24.63 19.45
C GLU A 339 -16.29 -24.33 19.11
N SER A 340 -15.92 -24.39 17.83
CA SER A 340 -14.59 -24.05 17.35
C SER A 340 -14.27 -22.58 17.62
N LEU A 341 -15.22 -21.68 17.36
CA LEU A 341 -15.07 -20.25 17.64
C LEU A 341 -14.87 -19.98 19.13
N ARG A 342 -15.68 -20.59 20.00
CA ARG A 342 -15.54 -20.47 21.45
C ARG A 342 -14.20 -21.01 21.94
N ALA A 343 -13.75 -22.15 21.42
CA ALA A 343 -12.47 -22.73 21.76
C ALA A 343 -11.32 -21.82 21.35
N MET A 344 -11.35 -21.26 20.13
CA MET A 344 -10.36 -20.29 19.66
C MET A 344 -10.32 -19.02 20.51
N ILE A 345 -11.48 -18.46 20.87
CA ILE A 345 -11.57 -17.28 21.73
C ILE A 345 -10.97 -17.59 23.12
N LYS A 346 -11.33 -18.74 23.71
CA LYS A 346 -10.82 -19.14 25.03
C LYS A 346 -9.30 -19.29 25.03
N GLU A 347 -8.73 -19.95 24.01
CA GLU A 347 -7.28 -20.12 23.89
C GLU A 347 -6.58 -18.77 23.61
N THR A 348 -7.16 -17.90 22.78
CA THR A 348 -6.65 -16.54 22.53
C THR A 348 -6.59 -15.72 23.82
N ILE A 349 -7.63 -15.79 24.66
CA ILE A 349 -7.67 -15.11 25.95
C ILE A 349 -6.57 -15.64 26.88
N LYS A 350 -6.40 -16.96 26.96
CA LYS A 350 -5.34 -17.58 27.73
C LYS A 350 -3.96 -17.11 27.31
N ILE A 351 -3.66 -17.18 26.01
CA ILE A 351 -2.40 -16.70 25.44
C ILE A 351 -2.19 -15.21 25.71
N HIS A 352 -3.27 -14.41 25.65
CA HIS A 352 -3.20 -12.98 25.98
C HIS A 352 -2.68 -12.77 27.40
N PHE A 353 -3.28 -13.41 28.40
CA PHE A 353 -2.86 -13.26 29.80
C PHE A 353 -1.45 -13.81 30.06
N GLU A 354 -1.06 -14.90 29.42
CA GLU A 354 0.30 -15.44 29.52
C GLU A 354 1.34 -14.42 28.99
N LYS A 355 1.05 -13.78 27.84
CA LYS A 355 1.90 -12.73 27.28
C LYS A 355 1.88 -11.46 28.13
N GLU A 356 0.72 -11.02 28.59
CA GLU A 356 0.57 -9.82 29.42
C GLU A 356 1.39 -9.93 30.70
N LYS A 357 1.35 -11.09 31.37
CA LYS A 357 2.16 -11.34 32.58
C LYS A 357 3.65 -11.12 32.35
N GLY A 358 4.21 -11.62 31.23
CA GLY A 358 5.62 -11.44 30.92
C GLY A 358 6.01 -10.03 30.48
N LEU A 359 5.07 -9.28 29.87
CA LEU A 359 5.29 -7.92 29.39
C LEU A 359 5.02 -6.87 30.49
N PHE A 360 4.12 -7.16 31.41
CA PHE A 360 3.76 -6.26 32.51
C PHE A 360 4.95 -5.90 33.41
N GLU A 361 5.83 -6.88 33.68
CA GLU A 361 7.06 -6.66 34.43
C GLU A 361 8.01 -5.68 33.73
N GLN A 362 7.87 -5.52 32.41
CA GLN A 362 8.64 -4.59 31.57
C GLN A 362 7.92 -3.25 31.34
N GLY A 363 6.77 -3.03 32.03
CA GLY A 363 5.94 -1.85 31.83
C GLY A 363 5.20 -1.79 30.49
N ILE A 364 5.09 -2.93 29.78
CA ILE A 364 4.46 -3.03 28.46
C ILE A 364 3.06 -3.64 28.61
N LYS A 365 2.05 -2.96 28.08
CA LYS A 365 0.67 -3.46 28.03
C LYS A 365 0.43 -4.30 26.78
N ALA A 366 -0.07 -5.51 26.95
CA ALA A 366 -0.55 -6.33 25.84
C ALA A 366 -1.98 -5.91 25.44
N LEU A 367 -2.26 -5.91 24.13
CA LEU A 367 -3.61 -5.70 23.59
C LEU A 367 -3.93 -6.85 22.63
N THR A 368 -5.16 -7.34 22.69
CA THR A 368 -5.68 -8.34 21.75
C THR A 368 -6.87 -7.75 21.01
N LEU A 369 -6.86 -7.90 19.68
CA LEU A 369 -7.93 -7.46 18.80
C LEU A 369 -8.61 -8.68 18.20
N PHE A 370 -9.93 -8.78 18.37
CA PHE A 370 -10.75 -9.78 17.71
C PHE A 370 -11.42 -9.16 16.48
N PHE A 371 -11.26 -9.81 15.34
CA PHE A 371 -12.02 -9.49 14.13
C PHE A 371 -13.18 -10.47 14.03
N MET A 372 -14.40 -9.95 14.09
CA MET A 372 -15.64 -10.74 13.99
C MET A 372 -16.34 -10.44 12.68
#